data_f22cd0a1faa085a19888a202b90174c7
#
_entry.id   f22cd0a1faa085a19888a202b90174c7
#
_cell.length_a   1.000
_cell.length_b   1.000
_cell.length_c   1.000
_cell.angle_alpha   90.00
_cell.angle_beta   90.00
_cell.angle_gamma   90.00
#
_symmetry.space_group_name_H-M   'P 1'
#
loop_
_entity.id
_entity.type
_entity.pdbx_description
1 polymer ?
#
loop_
_entity_poly.entity_id
_entity_poly.type
_entity_poly.pdbx_seq_one_letter_code
_entity_poly.pdbx_strand_id
1 'polypeptide(L)'
;MSPESAPRSAQDVPLPGGDFSLFITRLGVQALLALGRIVNPVTGQAQRNLAQARMLRDDLTMLLHKTDGNLDRLEEEHLRKVLSDLDHQLEAAEDE
;
A
#
# COMPACT_ATOMS: atom_id res chain seq x y z
N MET A 1 -7.50 -6.95 26.43
CA MET A 1 -7.03 -6.92 25.77
C MET A 1 -7.16 -7.09 25.06
N SER A 2 -7.34 -6.91 25.00
CA SER A 2 -7.32 -7.18 24.17
C SER A 2 -6.50 -7.78 23.76
N PRO A 3 -6.68 -8.47 23.38
CA PRO A 3 -5.77 -9.23 23.02
C PRO A 3 -4.85 -8.69 22.34
N GLU A 4 -5.16 -7.94 21.92
CA GLU A 4 -4.30 -7.35 21.37
C GLU A 4 -3.40 -6.86 22.19
N SER A 5 -3.54 -7.00 23.24
CA SER A 5 -2.64 -6.55 24.23
C SER A 5 -1.42 -7.42 24.30
N ALA A 6 -1.42 -8.57 23.73
CA ALA A 6 -0.23 -9.37 23.77
C ALA A 6 0.81 -8.82 22.81
N PRO A 7 2.02 -8.61 23.25
CA PRO A 7 3.06 -8.13 22.34
C PRO A 7 3.27 -9.15 21.26
N ARG A 8 3.29 -8.71 20.03
CA ARG A 8 3.42 -9.63 18.94
C ARG A 8 4.82 -9.67 18.37
N SER A 9 5.64 -8.72 18.65
CA SER A 9 7.00 -8.69 18.19
C SER A 9 7.30 -7.30 17.67
N ALA A 10 8.32 -7.14 16.88
CA ALA A 10 8.61 -5.85 16.28
C ALA A 10 7.45 -5.35 15.45
N GLN A 11 6.58 -6.26 15.00
CA GLN A 11 5.42 -5.87 14.21
C GLN A 11 4.40 -5.13 15.03
N ASP A 12 4.49 -5.22 16.35
CA ASP A 12 3.57 -4.49 17.21
C ASP A 12 4.00 -3.05 17.41
N VAL A 13 5.17 -2.68 16.92
CA VAL A 13 5.60 -1.29 17.03
C VAL A 13 4.63 -0.45 16.23
N PRO A 14 4.00 0.55 16.86
CA PRO A 14 3.03 1.36 16.13
C PRO A 14 3.71 2.11 15.00
N LEU A 15 3.10 2.07 13.83
CA LEU A 15 3.54 2.88 12.71
C LEU A 15 2.85 4.23 12.77
N PRO A 16 3.49 5.29 12.25
CA PRO A 16 2.80 6.56 12.11
C PRO A 16 1.51 6.34 11.30
N GLY A 17 0.39 6.83 11.80
CA GLY A 17 -0.89 6.63 11.15
C GLY A 17 -1.61 5.36 11.56
N GLY A 18 -1.01 4.50 12.39
CA GLY A 18 -1.68 3.34 12.98
C GLY A 18 -2.10 2.28 11.98
N ASP A 19 -3.24 1.66 12.26
CA ASP A 19 -3.74 0.52 11.48
C ASP A 19 -4.10 0.90 10.06
N PHE A 20 -4.58 2.10 9.83
CA PHE A 20 -4.90 2.54 8.49
C PHE A 20 -3.63 2.62 7.65
N SER A 21 -2.56 3.19 8.20
CA SER A 21 -1.29 3.27 7.47
C SER A 21 -0.73 1.88 7.19
N LEU A 22 -0.90 0.93 8.11
CA LEU A 22 -0.46 -0.44 7.88
C LEU A 22 -1.24 -1.06 6.72
N PHE A 23 -2.54 -0.83 6.67
CA PHE A 23 -3.37 -1.31 5.57
C PHE A 23 -2.91 -0.73 4.24
N ILE A 24 -2.65 0.59 4.20
CA ILE A 24 -2.17 1.26 2.99
C ILE A 24 -0.80 0.72 2.58
N THR A 25 0.08 0.45 3.54
CA THR A 25 1.38 -0.13 3.24
C THR A 25 1.24 -1.49 2.58
N ARG A 26 0.30 -2.32 3.04
CA ARG A 26 0.07 -3.63 2.42
C ARG A 26 -0.40 -3.50 0.99
N LEU A 27 -1.27 -2.55 0.71
CA LEU A 27 -1.70 -2.31 -0.67
C LEU A 27 -0.54 -1.83 -1.53
N GLY A 28 0.34 -0.99 -0.97
CA GLY A 28 1.53 -0.54 -1.67
C GLY A 28 2.47 -1.69 -2.02
N VAL A 29 2.65 -2.64 -1.09
CA VAL A 29 3.48 -3.82 -1.35
C VAL A 29 2.87 -4.68 -2.45
N GLN A 30 1.55 -4.88 -2.41
CA GLN A 30 0.86 -5.62 -3.47
C GLN A 30 1.06 -4.95 -4.83
N ALA A 31 1.05 -3.62 -4.85
CA ALA A 31 1.28 -2.89 -6.09
C ALA A 31 2.70 -3.09 -6.60
N LEU A 32 3.70 -3.09 -5.71
CA LEU A 32 5.07 -3.36 -6.12
C LEU A 32 5.23 -4.77 -6.67
N LEU A 33 4.54 -5.74 -6.08
CA LEU A 33 4.52 -7.09 -6.61
C LEU A 33 3.90 -7.12 -8.00
N ALA A 34 2.78 -6.42 -8.18
CA ALA A 34 2.08 -6.39 -9.47
C ALA A 34 2.92 -5.69 -10.54
N LEU A 35 3.73 -4.71 -10.14
CA LEU A 35 4.61 -4.02 -11.07
C LEU A 35 5.87 -4.82 -11.40
N GLY A 36 6.09 -5.95 -10.73
CA GLY A 36 7.29 -6.75 -10.92
C GLY A 36 8.53 -6.11 -10.31
N ARG A 37 8.34 -5.20 -9.37
CA ARG A 37 9.47 -4.49 -8.74
C ARG A 37 10.09 -5.27 -7.60
N ILE A 38 9.37 -6.23 -7.03
CA ILE A 38 9.89 -7.10 -5.98
C ILE A 38 9.52 -8.53 -6.31
N VAL A 39 10.33 -9.45 -5.79
CA VAL A 39 10.12 -10.88 -6.02
C VAL A 39 8.99 -11.37 -5.12
N ASN A 40 8.08 -12.13 -5.69
CA ASN A 40 7.03 -12.77 -4.92
C ASN A 40 7.65 -13.90 -4.10
N PRO A 41 7.57 -13.85 -2.76
CA PRO A 41 8.23 -14.86 -1.93
C PRO A 41 7.62 -16.26 -2.09
N VAL A 42 6.39 -16.34 -2.57
CA VAL A 42 5.75 -17.65 -2.77
C VAL A 42 6.29 -18.34 -4.02
N THR A 43 6.45 -17.60 -5.11
CA THR A 43 6.89 -18.18 -6.37
C THR A 43 8.39 -18.04 -6.62
N GLY A 44 9.05 -17.14 -5.90
CA GLY A 44 10.46 -16.85 -6.11
C GLY A 44 10.74 -16.05 -7.38
N GLN A 45 9.72 -15.50 -7.99
CA GLN A 45 9.85 -14.78 -9.24
C GLN A 45 9.18 -13.42 -9.18
N ALA A 46 9.71 -12.48 -9.96
CA ALA A 46 9.08 -11.20 -10.17
C ALA A 46 8.19 -11.32 -11.40
N GLN A 47 6.90 -11.06 -11.22
CA GLN A 47 5.94 -11.14 -12.31
C GLN A 47 5.22 -9.81 -12.41
N ARG A 48 5.02 -9.36 -13.63
CA ARG A 48 4.35 -8.10 -13.88
C ARG A 48 2.89 -8.33 -14.27
N ASN A 49 2.00 -7.60 -13.64
CA ASN A 49 0.58 -7.59 -13.97
C ASN A 49 0.09 -6.15 -13.87
N LEU A 50 0.22 -5.42 -14.97
CA LEU A 50 -0.12 -4.00 -14.96
C LEU A 50 -1.60 -3.75 -14.74
N ALA A 51 -2.46 -4.69 -15.18
CA ALA A 51 -3.89 -4.54 -14.93
C ALA A 51 -4.18 -4.55 -13.43
N GLN A 52 -3.51 -5.43 -12.68
CA GLN A 52 -3.69 -5.47 -11.24
C GLN A 52 -3.11 -4.22 -10.58
N ALA A 53 -1.96 -3.74 -11.08
CA ALA A 53 -1.38 -2.52 -10.52
C ALA A 53 -2.31 -1.33 -10.72
N ARG A 54 -2.95 -1.24 -11.89
CA ARG A 54 -3.91 -0.17 -12.14
C ARG A 54 -5.13 -0.30 -11.24
N MET A 55 -5.58 -1.53 -11.00
CA MET A 55 -6.71 -1.76 -10.11
C MET A 55 -6.38 -1.30 -8.69
N LEU A 56 -5.17 -1.59 -8.22
CA LEU A 56 -4.74 -1.15 -6.90
C LEU A 56 -4.65 0.37 -6.81
N ARG A 57 -4.18 1.02 -7.88
CA ARG A 57 -4.17 2.47 -7.92
C ARG A 57 -5.59 3.02 -7.82
N ASP A 58 -6.52 2.41 -8.54
CA ASP A 58 -7.92 2.86 -8.49
C ASP A 58 -8.52 2.62 -7.11
N ASP A 59 -8.16 1.51 -6.46
CA ASP A 59 -8.61 1.24 -5.10
C ASP A 59 -8.09 2.31 -4.13
N LEU A 60 -6.83 2.68 -4.26
CA LEU A 60 -6.26 3.71 -3.39
C LEU A 60 -6.88 5.07 -3.65
N THR A 61 -7.18 5.38 -4.91
CA THR A 61 -7.88 6.62 -5.26
C THR A 61 -9.27 6.63 -4.65
N MET A 62 -9.98 5.52 -4.74
CA MET A 62 -11.31 5.39 -4.13
C MET A 62 -11.23 5.59 -2.62
N LEU A 63 -10.21 4.99 -1.98
CA LEU A 63 -10.05 5.16 -0.54
C LEU A 63 -9.81 6.61 -0.17
N LEU A 64 -9.00 7.32 -0.95
CA LEU A 64 -8.74 8.73 -0.67
C LEU A 64 -10.03 9.54 -0.70
N HIS A 65 -10.90 9.27 -1.67
CA HIS A 65 -12.18 9.97 -1.75
C HIS A 65 -13.15 9.55 -0.65
N LYS A 66 -13.22 8.25 -0.36
CA LYS A 66 -14.18 7.74 0.63
C LYS A 66 -13.81 8.11 2.05
N THR A 67 -12.53 8.35 2.32
CA THR A 67 -12.08 8.69 3.67
C THR A 67 -11.86 10.18 3.85
N ASP A 68 -12.20 10.99 2.84
CA ASP A 68 -11.99 12.43 2.92
C ASP A 68 -12.69 13.00 4.15
N GLY A 69 -11.91 13.76 4.95
CA GLY A 69 -12.42 14.34 6.17
C GLY A 69 -12.36 13.42 7.39
N ASN A 70 -11.97 12.16 7.20
CA ASN A 70 -11.93 11.18 8.30
C ASN A 70 -10.53 10.69 8.63
N LEU A 71 -9.51 11.16 7.93
CA LEU A 71 -8.14 10.74 8.19
C LEU A 71 -7.42 11.82 8.99
N ASP A 72 -6.55 11.38 9.90
CA ASP A 72 -5.65 12.36 10.52
C ASP A 72 -4.54 12.71 9.50
N ARG A 73 -3.69 13.65 9.88
CA ARG A 73 -2.70 14.17 8.95
C ARG A 73 -1.72 13.09 8.49
N LEU A 74 -1.28 12.24 9.41
CA LEU A 74 -0.31 11.19 9.05
C LEU A 74 -0.93 10.14 8.14
N GLU A 75 -2.17 9.78 8.39
CA GLU A 75 -2.89 8.83 7.54
C GLU A 75 -3.05 9.39 6.13
N GLU A 76 -3.44 10.64 6.03
CA GLU A 76 -3.66 11.24 4.73
C GLU A 76 -2.36 11.41 3.96
N GLU A 77 -1.30 11.87 4.63
CA GLU A 77 0.00 12.02 3.97
C GLU A 77 0.51 10.68 3.45
N HIS A 78 0.35 9.62 4.23
CA HIS A 78 0.81 8.30 3.84
C HIS A 78 0.04 7.79 2.62
N LEU A 79 -1.28 7.92 2.64
CA LEU A 79 -2.12 7.47 1.52
C LEU A 79 -1.76 8.23 0.25
N ARG A 80 -1.61 9.55 0.34
CA ARG A 80 -1.26 10.35 -0.83
C ARG A 80 0.12 9.99 -1.37
N LYS A 81 1.06 9.70 -0.47
CA LYS A 81 2.41 9.33 -0.90
C LYS A 81 2.42 7.99 -1.62
N VAL A 82 1.75 6.99 -1.06
CA VAL A 82 1.69 5.67 -1.68
C VAL A 82 1.04 5.76 -3.06
N LEU A 83 -0.04 6.52 -3.15
CA LEU A 83 -0.74 6.69 -4.42
C LEU A 83 0.13 7.41 -5.45
N SER A 84 0.81 8.49 -5.03
CA SER A 84 1.69 9.23 -5.93
C SER A 84 2.85 8.36 -6.42
N ASP A 85 3.46 7.59 -5.52
CA ASP A 85 4.55 6.70 -5.88
C ASP A 85 4.07 5.64 -6.88
N LEU A 86 2.88 5.09 -6.64
CA LEU A 86 2.32 4.08 -7.54
C LEU A 86 2.01 4.67 -8.91
N ASP A 87 1.47 5.88 -8.96
CA ASP A 87 1.21 6.54 -10.24
C ASP A 87 2.50 6.71 -11.04
N HIS A 88 3.57 7.14 -10.39
CA HIS A 88 4.86 7.30 -11.07
C HIS A 88 5.39 5.96 -11.58
N GLN A 89 5.28 4.91 -10.77
CA GLN A 89 5.74 3.59 -11.17
C GLN A 89 4.92 3.03 -12.33
N LEU A 90 3.62 3.29 -12.32
CA LEU A 90 2.75 2.84 -13.41
C LEU A 90 3.09 3.56 -14.71
N GLU A 91 3.30 4.88 -14.65
CA GLU A 91 3.68 5.62 -15.84
C GLU A 91 4.99 5.09 -16.41
N ALA A 92 5.97 4.85 -15.56
CA ALA A 92 7.25 4.32 -16.00
C ALA A 92 7.09 2.94 -16.63
N ALA A 93 6.26 2.09 -16.05
CA ALA A 93 6.04 0.74 -16.56
C ALA A 93 5.30 0.75 -17.89
N GLU A 94 4.34 1.66 -18.04
CA GLU A 94 3.55 1.75 -19.26
C GLU A 94 4.35 2.33 -20.42
N ASP A 95 5.40 3.07 -20.12
CA ASP A 95 6.29 3.62 -21.14
C ASP A 95 7.35 2.65 -21.61
N GLU A 96 7.48 1.52 -20.95
CA GLU A 96 8.41 0.47 -21.37
C GLU A 96 7.82 -0.28 -22.58
#